data_50324f737fe7247bd6ceb32b34ff1115
#
_entry.id   50324f737fe7247bd6ceb32b34ff1115
#
_cell.length_a   1.000
_cell.length_b   1.000
_cell.length_c   1.000
_cell.angle_alpha   90.00
_cell.angle_beta   90.00
_cell.angle_gamma   90.00
#
_symmetry.space_group_name_H-M   'P 1'
#
loop_
_entity.id
_entity.type
_entity.pdbx_description
1 polymer ?
#
loop_
_entity_poly.entity_id
_entity_poly.type
_entity_poly.pdbx_seq_one_letter_code
_entity_poly.pdbx_strand_id
1 'polypeptide(L)'
;MTPPSPIDCTGEARLIPVMIAPVTLSQGYTVTLTDTDGHSFSVGSTDAVTLTAGDKIETDDARSTEVTELIFCGDNMVYMIDAGLADETGYKNAVTWSWDATTAAATLGLAASRCNHLDDCKPVDNGKKLLVTSSYNWCALLDIATGEVLFHTTAAPNAHSAEMLPDNRIAVACSEGSNSDNNKVQVYDIARPNLVLFQSELGSAHGVVWNETTQRLYAIGGQSLQIYKLKDWTSATPSLELEKTVQTPYGGLHDMSLVNSNTLCIG
;
A
#
# COMPACT_ATOMS: atom_id res chain seq x y z
N MET A 1 8.62 -21.90 25.06
CA MET A 1 7.52 -22.12 26.01
C MET A 1 6.50 -21.01 25.76
N THR A 2 5.27 -21.36 25.53
CA THR A 2 4.17 -20.37 25.41
C THR A 2 3.75 -19.97 26.82
N PRO A 3 3.58 -18.70 27.12
CA PRO A 3 3.04 -18.28 28.41
C PRO A 3 1.63 -18.83 28.61
N PRO A 4 1.21 -19.10 29.86
CA PRO A 4 -0.07 -19.74 30.16
C PRO A 4 -1.31 -18.89 29.90
N SER A 5 -1.12 -17.61 29.57
CA SER A 5 -2.20 -16.66 29.24
C SER A 5 -1.67 -15.56 28.34
N PRO A 6 -2.50 -14.94 27.49
CA PRO A 6 -2.11 -13.74 26.78
C PRO A 6 -1.61 -12.67 27.73
N ILE A 7 -0.50 -12.04 27.41
CA ILE A 7 0.08 -10.94 28.20
C ILE A 7 -0.49 -9.65 27.61
N ASP A 8 -1.13 -8.84 28.46
CA ASP A 8 -1.57 -7.50 28.06
C ASP A 8 -0.35 -6.58 27.98
N CYS A 9 0.01 -6.18 26.76
CA CYS A 9 1.11 -5.28 26.47
C CYS A 9 0.64 -3.86 26.14
N THR A 10 -0.63 -3.53 26.44
CA THR A 10 -1.14 -2.16 26.30
C THR A 10 -0.70 -1.31 27.49
N GLY A 11 0.01 -0.21 27.25
CA GLY A 11 0.41 0.73 28.29
C GLY A 11 1.92 0.76 28.58
N GLU A 12 2.28 0.88 29.85
CA GLU A 12 3.69 1.03 30.28
C GLU A 12 4.51 -0.26 30.07
N ALA A 13 5.84 -0.12 29.90
CA ALA A 13 6.79 -1.22 29.76
C ALA A 13 6.61 -2.27 30.86
N ARG A 14 6.58 -3.55 30.49
CA ARG A 14 6.41 -4.66 31.42
C ARG A 14 7.54 -5.68 31.26
N LEU A 15 7.97 -6.22 32.38
CA LEU A 15 8.87 -7.37 32.40
C LEU A 15 8.07 -8.64 32.11
N ILE A 16 8.45 -9.36 31.07
CA ILE A 16 7.88 -10.66 30.72
C ILE A 16 8.88 -11.73 31.15
N PRO A 17 8.63 -12.50 32.24
CA PRO A 17 9.54 -13.55 32.66
C PRO A 17 9.41 -14.76 31.73
N VAL A 18 10.50 -15.16 31.10
CA VAL A 18 10.61 -16.42 30.37
C VAL A 18 11.47 -17.38 31.19
N MET A 19 10.89 -18.49 31.62
CA MET A 19 11.64 -19.51 32.39
C MET A 19 12.26 -20.54 31.47
N ILE A 20 13.57 -20.69 31.57
CA ILE A 20 14.36 -21.66 30.78
C ILE A 20 15.09 -22.58 31.76
N ALA A 21 15.12 -23.86 31.47
CA ALA A 21 15.98 -24.81 32.24
C ALA A 21 17.44 -24.43 32.07
N PRO A 22 18.31 -24.75 33.05
CA PRO A 22 19.76 -24.53 32.93
C PRO A 22 20.29 -25.13 31.65
N VAL A 23 20.99 -24.32 30.85
CA VAL A 23 21.47 -24.71 29.52
C VAL A 23 22.65 -23.83 29.08
N THR A 24 23.55 -24.41 28.28
CA THR A 24 24.57 -23.63 27.56
C THR A 24 24.10 -23.40 26.12
N LEU A 25 23.97 -22.15 25.73
CA LEU A 25 23.59 -21.70 24.40
C LEU A 25 24.87 -21.21 23.69
N SER A 26 25.54 -22.11 22.95
CA SER A 26 26.87 -21.84 22.37
C SER A 26 26.86 -20.84 21.22
N GLN A 27 25.70 -20.55 20.67
CA GLN A 27 25.52 -19.59 19.56
C GLN A 27 24.53 -18.44 19.92
N GLY A 28 24.47 -18.14 21.21
CA GLY A 28 23.55 -17.11 21.70
C GLY A 28 22.10 -17.59 21.80
N TYR A 29 21.21 -16.65 21.88
CA TYR A 29 19.75 -16.90 21.98
C TYR A 29 18.95 -15.81 21.28
N THR A 30 17.76 -16.15 20.90
CA THR A 30 16.72 -15.19 20.47
C THR A 30 15.42 -15.54 21.17
N VAL A 31 14.79 -14.54 21.76
CA VAL A 31 13.41 -14.64 22.29
C VAL A 31 12.52 -13.86 21.35
N THR A 32 11.54 -14.54 20.79
CA THR A 32 10.51 -13.92 19.94
C THR A 32 9.18 -13.96 20.66
N LEU A 33 8.55 -12.80 20.77
CA LEU A 33 7.18 -12.63 21.22
C LEU A 33 6.31 -12.34 20.01
N THR A 34 5.19 -13.02 19.88
CA THR A 34 4.24 -12.79 18.80
C THR A 34 2.89 -12.46 19.42
N ASP A 35 2.27 -11.38 18.98
CA ASP A 35 0.94 -10.98 19.42
C ASP A 35 -0.18 -11.80 18.72
N THR A 36 -1.43 -11.52 19.06
CA THR A 36 -2.59 -12.21 18.48
C THR A 36 -2.81 -11.86 17.01
N ASP A 37 -2.25 -10.76 16.53
CA ASP A 37 -2.40 -10.26 15.16
C ASP A 37 -1.23 -10.74 14.27
N GLY A 38 -0.28 -11.46 14.87
CA GLY A 38 0.88 -12.05 14.16
C GLY A 38 2.13 -11.17 14.14
N HIS A 39 2.11 -10.02 14.78
CA HIS A 39 3.29 -9.16 14.90
C HIS A 39 4.31 -9.81 15.86
N SER A 40 5.58 -9.71 15.52
CA SER A 40 6.63 -10.34 16.28
C SER A 40 7.67 -9.34 16.76
N PHE A 41 8.10 -9.55 18.01
CA PHE A 41 9.16 -8.79 18.66
C PHE A 41 10.28 -9.75 19.01
N SER A 42 11.51 -9.41 18.72
CA SER A 42 12.66 -10.28 19.02
C SER A 42 13.73 -9.55 19.78
N VAL A 43 14.32 -10.25 20.74
CA VAL A 43 15.49 -9.79 21.49
C VAL A 43 16.43 -10.97 21.68
N GLY A 44 17.72 -10.73 21.65
CA GLY A 44 18.69 -11.80 21.80
C GLY A 44 20.13 -11.33 21.84
N SER A 45 21.04 -12.30 21.90
CA SER A 45 22.48 -12.11 21.82
C SER A 45 23.09 -13.18 20.93
N THR A 46 24.12 -12.84 20.17
CA THR A 46 24.92 -13.77 19.38
C THR A 46 26.04 -14.41 20.21
N ASP A 47 26.28 -13.89 21.41
CA ASP A 47 27.36 -14.41 22.29
C ASP A 47 26.89 -15.67 23.00
N ALA A 48 27.80 -16.60 23.21
CA ALA A 48 27.54 -17.80 23.97
C ALA A 48 27.17 -17.48 25.41
N VAL A 49 26.07 -18.07 25.89
CA VAL A 49 25.55 -17.87 27.24
C VAL A 49 25.35 -19.21 27.92
N THR A 50 25.83 -19.32 29.16
CA THR A 50 25.54 -20.46 30.05
C THR A 50 24.64 -19.99 31.17
N LEU A 51 23.47 -20.60 31.27
CA LEU A 51 22.49 -20.33 32.30
C LEU A 51 22.51 -21.42 33.35
N THR A 52 22.67 -21.05 34.61
CA THR A 52 22.53 -21.92 35.77
C THR A 52 21.23 -21.65 36.52
N ALA A 53 20.87 -22.50 37.46
CA ALA A 53 19.66 -22.31 38.24
C ALA A 53 19.72 -21.01 39.06
N GLY A 54 18.79 -20.10 38.80
CA GLY A 54 18.68 -18.81 39.47
C GLY A 54 19.26 -17.63 38.69
N ASP A 55 19.93 -17.88 37.55
CA ASP A 55 20.42 -16.81 36.71
C ASP A 55 19.23 -16.04 36.06
N LYS A 56 19.45 -14.75 35.89
CA LYS A 56 18.60 -13.86 35.15
C LYS A 56 19.37 -13.23 34.00
N ILE A 57 18.76 -13.19 32.84
CA ILE A 57 19.16 -12.30 31.76
C ILE A 57 18.10 -11.22 31.67
N GLU A 58 18.48 -10.01 31.94
CA GLU A 58 17.63 -8.83 31.66
C GLU A 58 18.17 -8.26 30.36
N THR A 59 17.25 -8.09 29.42
CA THR A 59 17.55 -7.47 28.12
C THR A 59 16.89 -6.12 28.09
N ASP A 60 17.65 -5.13 27.69
CA ASP A 60 17.08 -3.81 27.44
C ASP A 60 16.16 -3.88 26.22
N ASP A 61 14.94 -3.41 26.38
CA ASP A 61 13.92 -3.18 25.34
C ASP A 61 13.85 -4.20 24.19
N ALA A 62 12.95 -5.15 24.31
CA ALA A 62 12.41 -5.83 23.13
C ALA A 62 11.66 -4.78 22.31
N ARG A 63 12.31 -4.24 21.29
CA ARG A 63 11.66 -3.35 20.34
C ARG A 63 10.95 -4.18 19.27
N SER A 64 9.83 -3.67 18.80
CA SER A 64 9.21 -4.20 17.60
C SER A 64 10.25 -4.29 16.49
N THR A 65 10.38 -5.46 15.90
CA THR A 65 11.14 -5.62 14.64
C THR A 65 10.25 -5.25 13.44
N GLU A 66 9.05 -4.73 13.69
CA GLU A 66 8.23 -4.18 12.63
C GLU A 66 8.95 -2.98 12.03
N VAL A 67 9.40 -3.19 10.83
CA VAL A 67 9.87 -2.12 9.97
C VAL A 67 8.63 -1.36 9.50
N THR A 68 8.48 -0.13 9.95
CA THR A 68 7.48 0.75 9.35
C THR A 68 8.02 1.22 8.02
N GLU A 69 7.57 0.58 6.95
CA GLU A 69 7.92 1.00 5.60
C GLU A 69 7.01 2.13 5.15
N LEU A 70 7.62 3.18 4.64
CA LEU A 70 6.95 4.24 3.91
C LEU A 70 7.23 4.06 2.43
N ILE A 71 6.18 4.13 1.62
CA ILE A 71 6.29 4.09 0.17
C ILE A 71 5.91 5.43 -0.43
N PHE A 72 6.65 5.89 -1.41
CA PHE A 72 6.38 7.13 -2.12
C PHE A 72 6.95 7.09 -3.53
N CYS A 73 6.40 7.89 -4.42
CA CYS A 73 6.89 8.04 -5.78
C CYS A 73 7.12 9.52 -6.12
N GLY A 74 7.90 9.73 -7.17
CA GLY A 74 8.15 11.04 -7.76
C GLY A 74 9.02 10.90 -9.00
N ASP A 75 8.84 11.81 -9.95
CA ASP A 75 9.42 11.70 -11.28
C ASP A 75 9.19 10.32 -11.90
N ASN A 76 10.23 9.50 -12.05
CA ASN A 76 10.15 8.14 -12.59
C ASN A 76 10.41 7.05 -11.54
N MET A 77 10.58 7.40 -10.28
CA MET A 77 11.02 6.47 -9.24
C MET A 77 9.94 6.20 -8.20
N VAL A 78 9.90 4.96 -7.74
CA VAL A 78 9.23 4.57 -6.49
C VAL A 78 10.28 4.13 -5.49
N TYR A 79 10.11 4.53 -4.23
CA TYR A 79 10.99 4.16 -3.13
C TYR A 79 10.18 3.57 -1.97
N MET A 80 10.74 2.58 -1.32
CA MET A 80 10.39 2.19 0.03
C MET A 80 11.54 2.55 0.97
N ILE A 81 11.23 3.07 2.13
CA ILE A 81 12.20 3.38 3.18
C ILE A 81 11.75 2.78 4.51
N ASP A 82 12.70 2.37 5.29
CA ASP A 82 12.51 2.07 6.71
C ASP A 82 12.43 3.39 7.48
N ALA A 83 11.26 3.71 8.05
CA ALA A 83 11.03 4.96 8.76
C ALA A 83 11.91 5.10 10.01
N GLY A 84 12.14 3.99 10.75
CA GLY A 84 13.01 3.99 11.92
C GLY A 84 14.46 4.29 11.56
N LEU A 85 14.97 3.64 10.51
CA LEU A 85 16.32 3.87 10.01
C LEU A 85 16.48 5.27 9.41
N ALA A 86 15.42 5.82 8.81
CA ALA A 86 15.41 7.17 8.25
C ALA A 86 15.62 8.24 9.31
N ASP A 87 15.01 8.08 10.49
CA ASP A 87 15.20 8.99 11.61
C ASP A 87 16.64 8.98 12.14
N GLU A 88 17.30 7.82 12.11
CA GLU A 88 18.66 7.64 12.62
C GLU A 88 19.72 8.08 11.61
N THR A 89 19.54 7.79 10.33
CA THR A 89 20.62 7.86 9.31
C THR A 89 20.29 8.80 8.15
N GLY A 90 19.07 9.33 8.11
CA GLY A 90 18.52 10.10 7.00
C GLY A 90 17.98 9.20 5.88
N TYR A 91 16.93 9.70 5.21
CA TYR A 91 16.11 8.92 4.26
C TYR A 91 16.89 8.24 3.13
N LYS A 92 18.00 8.82 2.68
CA LYS A 92 18.82 8.23 1.59
C LYS A 92 19.49 6.91 1.98
N ASN A 93 19.82 6.77 3.25
CA ASN A 93 20.44 5.56 3.78
C ASN A 93 19.40 4.53 4.25
N ALA A 94 18.14 4.92 4.30
CA ALA A 94 17.03 4.09 4.75
C ALA A 94 16.26 3.43 3.60
N VAL A 95 16.69 3.60 2.35
CA VAL A 95 16.03 2.99 1.18
C VAL A 95 16.21 1.47 1.26
N THR A 96 15.09 0.75 1.38
CA THR A 96 15.03 -0.71 1.40
C THR A 96 14.73 -1.30 0.03
N TRP A 97 14.01 -0.55 -0.81
CA TRP A 97 13.66 -0.95 -2.15
C TRP A 97 13.43 0.26 -3.05
N SER A 98 13.71 0.10 -4.33
CA SER A 98 13.39 1.13 -5.34
C SER A 98 13.07 0.51 -6.69
N TRP A 99 12.25 1.20 -7.46
CA TRP A 99 11.85 0.77 -8.79
C TRP A 99 11.80 1.96 -9.75
N ASP A 100 12.34 1.76 -10.95
CA ASP A 100 12.42 2.78 -12.01
C ASP A 100 11.39 2.47 -13.10
N ALA A 101 10.35 3.30 -13.18
CA ALA A 101 9.28 3.18 -14.17
C ALA A 101 9.76 3.33 -15.61
N THR A 102 10.82 4.10 -15.86
CA THR A 102 11.36 4.27 -17.22
C THR A 102 12.10 3.03 -17.70
N THR A 103 12.77 2.32 -16.80
CA THR A 103 13.35 1.00 -17.09
C THR A 103 12.27 -0.02 -17.42
N ALA A 104 11.17 -0.04 -16.64
CA ALA A 104 10.02 -0.89 -16.93
C ALA A 104 9.36 -0.51 -18.28
N ALA A 105 9.20 0.78 -18.57
CA ALA A 105 8.67 1.25 -19.85
C ALA A 105 9.48 0.71 -21.04
N ALA A 106 10.81 0.69 -20.94
CA ALA A 106 11.67 0.18 -22.00
C ALA A 106 11.42 -1.32 -22.27
N THR A 107 11.23 -2.13 -21.22
CA THR A 107 10.89 -3.56 -21.39
C THR A 107 9.51 -3.79 -21.99
N LEU A 108 8.59 -2.85 -21.79
CA LEU A 108 7.23 -2.87 -22.34
C LEU A 108 7.15 -2.26 -23.76
N GLY A 109 8.26 -1.76 -24.30
CA GLY A 109 8.29 -1.07 -25.60
C GLY A 109 7.59 0.30 -25.58
N LEU A 110 7.50 0.94 -24.40
CA LEU A 110 6.90 2.26 -24.21
C LEU A 110 7.97 3.36 -24.22
N ALA A 111 7.56 4.56 -24.59
CA ALA A 111 8.41 5.74 -24.43
C ALA A 111 8.58 6.06 -22.93
N ALA A 112 9.81 6.31 -22.48
CA ALA A 112 10.12 6.67 -21.11
C ALA A 112 9.31 7.89 -20.60
N SER A 113 8.99 8.82 -21.49
CA SER A 113 8.18 10.00 -21.18
C SER A 113 6.76 9.68 -20.67
N ARG A 114 6.25 8.47 -20.87
CA ARG A 114 4.97 8.06 -20.31
C ARG A 114 5.03 7.74 -18.81
N CYS A 115 6.21 7.43 -18.32
CA CYS A 115 6.42 6.87 -16.99
C CYS A 115 7.35 7.74 -16.14
N ASN A 116 7.58 8.99 -16.51
CA ASN A 116 8.49 9.89 -15.81
C ASN A 116 7.77 11.02 -15.04
N HIS A 117 6.47 10.88 -14.82
CA HIS A 117 5.66 11.77 -13.98
C HIS A 117 4.68 10.89 -13.19
N LEU A 118 5.23 10.17 -12.21
CA LEU A 118 4.44 9.34 -11.32
C LEU A 118 3.66 10.21 -10.34
N ASP A 119 2.37 9.93 -10.20
CA ASP A 119 1.44 10.70 -9.37
C ASP A 119 1.04 9.92 -8.11
N ASP A 120 0.79 8.62 -8.23
CA ASP A 120 0.38 7.78 -7.11
C ASP A 120 1.11 6.44 -7.14
N CYS A 121 1.40 5.92 -5.94
CA CYS A 121 1.95 4.58 -5.74
C CYS A 121 1.26 3.94 -4.53
N LYS A 122 0.37 2.99 -4.80
CA LYS A 122 -0.50 2.39 -3.78
C LYS A 122 -0.21 0.91 -3.59
N PRO A 123 0.24 0.48 -2.39
CA PRO A 123 0.36 -0.93 -2.06
C PRO A 123 -1.02 -1.61 -2.08
N VAL A 124 -1.09 -2.77 -2.71
CA VAL A 124 -2.29 -3.60 -2.81
C VAL A 124 -1.94 -5.06 -2.56
N ASP A 125 -2.95 -5.92 -2.44
CA ASP A 125 -2.75 -7.36 -2.19
C ASP A 125 -1.86 -7.64 -0.97
N ASN A 126 -2.18 -6.99 0.17
CA ASN A 126 -1.41 -7.07 1.41
C ASN A 126 0.08 -6.71 1.22
N GLY A 127 0.36 -5.68 0.45
CA GLY A 127 1.72 -5.20 0.21
C GLY A 127 2.56 -6.04 -0.74
N LYS A 128 1.98 -7.03 -1.43
CA LYS A 128 2.70 -7.83 -2.41
C LYS A 128 2.82 -7.17 -3.77
N LYS A 129 1.87 -6.31 -4.09
CA LYS A 129 1.77 -5.62 -5.37
C LYS A 129 1.68 -4.12 -5.17
N LEU A 130 2.01 -3.39 -6.21
CA LEU A 130 1.95 -1.94 -6.21
C LEU A 130 1.21 -1.45 -7.45
N LEU A 131 0.19 -0.61 -7.26
CA LEU A 131 -0.38 0.21 -8.30
C LEU A 131 0.42 1.49 -8.43
N VAL A 132 0.73 1.88 -9.66
CA VAL A 132 1.45 3.13 -9.98
C VAL A 132 0.72 3.84 -11.11
N THR A 133 0.57 5.15 -10.99
CA THR A 133 -0.01 6.00 -12.03
C THR A 133 0.97 7.06 -12.50
N SER A 134 0.73 7.57 -13.71
CA SER A 134 1.46 8.69 -14.28
C SER A 134 0.52 9.59 -15.05
N SER A 135 0.60 10.90 -14.79
CA SER A 135 -0.17 11.92 -15.51
C SER A 135 0.11 11.92 -17.03
N TYR A 136 1.14 11.23 -17.49
CA TYR A 136 1.41 11.05 -18.91
C TYR A 136 0.73 9.80 -19.50
N ASN A 137 -0.49 9.52 -19.03
CA ASN A 137 -1.38 8.51 -19.60
C ASN A 137 -0.86 7.08 -19.41
N TRP A 138 -0.52 6.73 -18.18
CA TRP A 138 -0.08 5.40 -17.85
C TRP A 138 -0.52 4.98 -16.46
N CYS A 139 -0.95 3.72 -16.33
CA CYS A 139 -1.20 3.06 -15.07
C CYS A 139 -0.66 1.65 -15.14
N ALA A 140 -0.04 1.18 -14.07
CA ALA A 140 0.52 -0.17 -13.99
C ALA A 140 0.26 -0.81 -12.63
N LEU A 141 0.24 -2.15 -12.63
CA LEU A 141 0.31 -3.01 -11.46
C LEU A 141 1.60 -3.81 -11.56
N LEU A 142 2.41 -3.79 -10.53
CA LEU A 142 3.65 -4.57 -10.47
C LEU A 142 3.71 -5.47 -9.24
N ASP A 143 4.48 -6.52 -9.34
CA ASP A 143 4.89 -7.37 -8.23
C ASP A 143 6.09 -6.74 -7.54
N ILE A 144 6.00 -6.48 -6.22
CA ILE A 144 7.05 -5.79 -5.48
C ILE A 144 8.31 -6.63 -5.36
N ALA A 145 8.17 -7.94 -5.16
CA ALA A 145 9.32 -8.81 -4.94
C ALA A 145 10.20 -8.96 -6.19
N THR A 146 9.60 -8.93 -7.39
CA THR A 146 10.31 -9.12 -8.66
C THR A 146 10.51 -7.84 -9.46
N GLY A 147 9.70 -6.80 -9.20
CA GLY A 147 9.64 -5.58 -10.01
C GLY A 147 8.95 -5.79 -11.37
N GLU A 148 8.38 -6.97 -11.63
CA GLU A 148 7.68 -7.29 -12.88
C GLU A 148 6.36 -6.55 -13.00
N VAL A 149 6.08 -5.98 -14.17
CA VAL A 149 4.81 -5.35 -14.48
C VAL A 149 3.79 -6.43 -14.89
N LEU A 150 2.79 -6.65 -14.04
CA LEU A 150 1.72 -7.63 -14.23
C LEU A 150 0.58 -7.11 -15.12
N PHE A 151 0.38 -5.80 -15.11
CA PHE A 151 -0.63 -5.09 -15.90
C PHE A 151 -0.12 -3.69 -16.21
N HIS A 152 -0.41 -3.19 -17.39
CA HIS A 152 -0.30 -1.77 -17.68
C HIS A 152 -1.32 -1.34 -18.74
N THR A 153 -1.71 -0.08 -18.70
CA THR A 153 -2.53 0.54 -19.74
C THR A 153 -2.01 1.93 -20.08
N THR A 154 -2.13 2.29 -21.35
CA THR A 154 -1.90 3.66 -21.85
C THR A 154 -3.22 4.34 -22.23
N ALA A 155 -4.35 3.71 -21.94
CA ALA A 155 -5.69 4.21 -22.21
C ALA A 155 -6.29 5.04 -21.07
N ALA A 156 -5.55 5.20 -19.94
CA ALA A 156 -5.94 6.03 -18.80
C ALA A 156 -5.30 7.42 -18.91
N PRO A 157 -5.97 8.42 -19.51
CA PRO A 157 -5.37 9.73 -19.74
C PRO A 157 -5.27 10.52 -18.43
N ASN A 158 -4.11 11.13 -18.20
CA ASN A 158 -3.82 11.90 -17.00
C ASN A 158 -4.22 11.13 -15.72
N ALA A 159 -3.65 9.91 -15.57
CA ALA A 159 -3.98 9.02 -14.47
C ALA A 159 -3.33 9.51 -13.18
N HIS A 160 -4.13 9.92 -12.19
CA HIS A 160 -3.65 10.45 -10.92
C HIS A 160 -3.73 9.45 -9.77
N SER A 161 -4.68 8.54 -9.76
CA SER A 161 -4.79 7.50 -8.73
C SER A 161 -5.39 6.23 -9.29
N ALA A 162 -5.02 5.09 -8.72
CA ALA A 162 -5.61 3.80 -9.06
C ALA A 162 -5.94 2.97 -7.82
N GLU A 163 -6.91 2.05 -7.97
CA GLU A 163 -7.34 1.18 -6.88
C GLU A 163 -7.72 -0.20 -7.40
N MET A 164 -7.33 -1.24 -6.65
CA MET A 164 -7.79 -2.60 -6.93
C MET A 164 -9.24 -2.78 -6.55
N LEU A 165 -9.99 -3.38 -7.45
CA LEU A 165 -11.36 -3.81 -7.23
C LEU A 165 -11.45 -5.34 -7.22
N PRO A 166 -12.54 -5.93 -6.69
CA PRO A 166 -12.77 -7.37 -6.80
C PRO A 166 -12.65 -7.90 -8.24
N ASP A 167 -12.36 -9.18 -8.38
CA ASP A 167 -12.28 -9.90 -9.67
C ASP A 167 -11.20 -9.37 -10.63
N ASN A 168 -10.02 -8.98 -10.08
CA ASN A 168 -8.87 -8.53 -10.85
C ASN A 168 -9.17 -7.32 -11.77
N ARG A 169 -9.91 -6.37 -11.24
CA ARG A 169 -10.19 -5.10 -11.92
C ARG A 169 -9.49 -3.95 -11.24
N ILE A 170 -9.29 -2.88 -11.99
CA ILE A 170 -8.61 -1.67 -11.53
C ILE A 170 -9.48 -0.47 -11.87
N ALA A 171 -9.79 0.36 -10.87
CA ALA A 171 -10.34 1.69 -11.08
C ALA A 171 -9.20 2.70 -11.22
N VAL A 172 -9.32 3.65 -12.15
CA VAL A 172 -8.34 4.73 -12.35
C VAL A 172 -9.06 6.06 -12.39
N ALA A 173 -8.55 7.02 -11.62
CA ALA A 173 -8.95 8.42 -11.68
C ALA A 173 -8.17 9.11 -12.80
N CYS A 174 -8.87 9.49 -13.87
CA CYS A 174 -8.34 10.18 -15.04
C CYS A 174 -8.70 11.66 -14.94
N SER A 175 -7.71 12.49 -14.64
CA SER A 175 -7.91 13.89 -14.33
C SER A 175 -8.12 14.78 -15.57
N GLU A 176 -7.93 16.07 -15.41
CA GLU A 176 -8.19 17.08 -16.43
C GLU A 176 -7.33 16.91 -17.69
N GLY A 177 -7.87 17.34 -18.81
CA GLY A 177 -7.16 17.33 -20.08
C GLY A 177 -8.09 17.58 -21.27
N SER A 178 -7.54 17.56 -22.46
CA SER A 178 -8.27 17.82 -23.73
C SER A 178 -8.88 16.58 -24.36
N ASN A 179 -8.55 15.39 -23.84
CA ASN A 179 -9.10 14.14 -24.34
C ASN A 179 -10.51 13.93 -23.77
N SER A 180 -11.43 13.39 -24.57
CA SER A 180 -12.80 13.04 -24.12
C SER A 180 -12.84 12.02 -22.97
N ASP A 181 -11.75 11.29 -22.75
CA ASP A 181 -11.61 10.30 -21.68
C ASP A 181 -10.99 10.85 -20.39
N ASN A 182 -10.62 12.14 -20.38
CA ASN A 182 -10.29 12.87 -19.15
C ASN A 182 -11.54 13.17 -18.31
N ASN A 183 -11.36 13.59 -17.06
CA ASN A 183 -12.41 13.89 -16.10
C ASN A 183 -13.33 12.70 -15.83
N LYS A 184 -12.74 11.52 -15.64
CA LYS A 184 -13.49 10.26 -15.46
C LYS A 184 -12.85 9.33 -14.43
N VAL A 185 -13.71 8.53 -13.84
CA VAL A 185 -13.32 7.26 -13.24
C VAL A 185 -13.48 6.18 -14.30
N GLN A 186 -12.43 5.46 -14.60
CA GLN A 186 -12.42 4.35 -15.56
C GLN A 186 -12.15 3.02 -14.86
N VAL A 187 -12.71 1.93 -15.38
CA VAL A 187 -12.47 0.57 -14.88
C VAL A 187 -11.87 -0.29 -15.98
N TYR A 188 -10.82 -1.02 -15.61
CA TYR A 188 -10.08 -1.95 -16.46
C TYR A 188 -10.13 -3.37 -15.89
N ASP A 189 -9.92 -4.35 -16.74
CA ASP A 189 -9.68 -5.75 -16.38
C ASP A 189 -8.19 -6.05 -16.61
N ILE A 190 -7.50 -6.62 -15.63
CA ILE A 190 -6.07 -6.97 -15.73
C ILE A 190 -5.80 -7.84 -16.96
N ALA A 191 -6.71 -8.74 -17.31
CA ALA A 191 -6.58 -9.60 -18.49
C ALA A 191 -6.81 -8.86 -19.83
N ARG A 192 -7.37 -7.64 -19.80
CA ARG A 192 -7.69 -6.84 -20.99
C ARG A 192 -7.28 -5.38 -20.80
N PRO A 193 -5.98 -5.09 -20.68
CA PRO A 193 -5.46 -3.83 -20.14
C PRO A 193 -5.84 -2.57 -20.94
N ASN A 194 -6.09 -2.69 -22.23
CA ASN A 194 -6.41 -1.54 -23.08
C ASN A 194 -7.92 -1.38 -23.36
N LEU A 195 -8.75 -2.18 -22.70
CA LEU A 195 -10.21 -2.10 -22.82
C LEU A 195 -10.80 -1.44 -21.58
N VAL A 196 -11.38 -0.26 -21.77
CA VAL A 196 -12.20 0.39 -20.73
C VAL A 196 -13.52 -0.38 -20.61
N LEU A 197 -13.73 -1.04 -19.48
CA LEU A 197 -14.98 -1.78 -19.21
C LEU A 197 -16.13 -0.87 -18.84
N PHE A 198 -15.82 0.20 -18.13
CA PHE A 198 -16.79 1.17 -17.65
C PHE A 198 -16.11 2.51 -17.44
N GLN A 199 -16.85 3.59 -17.60
CA GLN A 199 -16.41 4.94 -17.23
C GLN A 199 -17.56 5.79 -16.71
N SER A 200 -17.25 6.72 -15.81
CA SER A 200 -18.19 7.68 -15.23
C SER A 200 -17.55 9.05 -15.11
N GLU A 201 -18.34 10.09 -15.37
CA GLU A 201 -17.87 11.47 -15.29
C GLU A 201 -17.54 11.87 -13.84
N LEU A 202 -16.34 12.42 -13.63
CA LEU A 202 -15.91 13.06 -12.40
C LEU A 202 -14.90 14.14 -12.75
N GLY A 203 -15.31 15.40 -12.70
CA GLY A 203 -14.45 16.53 -13.03
C GLY A 203 -13.21 16.58 -12.13
N SER A 204 -12.04 16.75 -12.74
CA SER A 204 -10.75 16.77 -12.03
C SER A 204 -10.59 15.54 -11.13
N ALA A 205 -10.78 14.34 -11.68
CA ALA A 205 -10.70 13.09 -10.92
C ALA A 205 -9.25 12.86 -10.43
N HIS A 206 -9.04 12.77 -9.09
CA HIS A 206 -7.71 12.68 -8.50
C HIS A 206 -7.51 11.50 -7.57
N GLY A 207 -8.54 11.04 -6.87
CA GLY A 207 -8.42 9.94 -5.91
C GLY A 207 -9.48 8.88 -6.08
N VAL A 208 -9.10 7.61 -5.95
CA VAL A 208 -10.01 6.45 -5.87
C VAL A 208 -9.59 5.53 -4.74
N VAL A 209 -10.57 5.04 -3.97
CA VAL A 209 -10.34 4.10 -2.86
C VAL A 209 -11.49 3.09 -2.79
N TRP A 210 -11.16 1.81 -2.77
CA TRP A 210 -12.11 0.73 -2.49
C TRP A 210 -12.18 0.43 -1.00
N ASN A 211 -13.39 0.36 -0.49
CA ASN A 211 -13.62 -0.05 0.90
C ASN A 211 -14.25 -1.45 0.91
N GLU A 212 -13.46 -2.43 1.26
CA GLU A 212 -13.87 -3.83 1.28
C GLU A 212 -15.00 -4.10 2.28
N THR A 213 -15.04 -3.40 3.41
CA THR A 213 -16.09 -3.58 4.43
C THR A 213 -17.44 -3.09 3.95
N THR A 214 -17.48 -1.92 3.29
CA THR A 214 -18.73 -1.33 2.80
C THR A 214 -19.07 -1.77 1.38
N GLN A 215 -18.14 -2.42 0.68
CA GLN A 215 -18.25 -2.80 -0.74
C GLN A 215 -18.59 -1.59 -1.61
N ARG A 216 -17.82 -0.51 -1.41
CA ARG A 216 -18.00 0.76 -2.12
C ARG A 216 -16.68 1.28 -2.66
N LEU A 217 -16.73 1.80 -3.87
CA LEU A 217 -15.68 2.64 -4.42
C LEU A 217 -16.01 4.11 -4.14
N TYR A 218 -15.07 4.78 -3.54
CA TYR A 218 -15.09 6.22 -3.33
C TYR A 218 -14.17 6.86 -4.36
N ALA A 219 -14.62 7.96 -4.98
CA ALA A 219 -13.84 8.70 -5.95
C ALA A 219 -13.98 10.20 -5.69
N ILE A 220 -12.85 10.92 -5.69
CA ILE A 220 -12.83 12.37 -5.48
C ILE A 220 -12.33 13.10 -6.72
N GLY A 221 -12.84 14.28 -6.91
CA GLY A 221 -12.40 15.20 -7.96
C GLY A 221 -13.07 16.56 -7.83
N GLY A 222 -12.32 17.62 -8.11
CA GLY A 222 -12.79 18.99 -7.97
C GLY A 222 -13.30 19.32 -6.56
N GLN A 223 -14.63 19.37 -6.39
CA GLN A 223 -15.32 19.57 -5.11
C GLN A 223 -16.26 18.41 -4.76
N SER A 224 -16.12 17.28 -5.44
CA SER A 224 -17.07 16.17 -5.34
C SER A 224 -16.43 14.91 -4.79
N LEU A 225 -17.13 14.24 -3.89
CA LEU A 225 -16.93 12.85 -3.53
C LEU A 225 -18.11 12.05 -4.13
N GLN A 226 -17.80 11.11 -5.01
CA GLN A 226 -18.76 10.17 -5.59
C GLN A 226 -18.61 8.80 -4.94
N ILE A 227 -19.73 8.15 -4.65
CA ILE A 227 -19.79 6.84 -4.00
C ILE A 227 -20.50 5.88 -4.94
N TYR A 228 -19.82 4.79 -5.27
CA TYR A 228 -20.30 3.78 -6.20
C TYR A 228 -20.45 2.43 -5.53
N LYS A 229 -21.40 1.65 -5.98
CA LYS A 229 -21.48 0.21 -5.76
C LYS A 229 -21.16 -0.56 -7.04
N LEU A 230 -20.72 -1.80 -6.89
CA LEU A 230 -20.52 -2.71 -8.01
C LEU A 230 -21.91 -3.13 -8.57
N LYS A 231 -22.04 -3.11 -9.89
CA LYS A 231 -23.26 -3.50 -10.59
C LYS A 231 -22.95 -4.47 -11.72
N ASP A 232 -23.73 -5.54 -11.82
CA ASP A 232 -23.55 -6.59 -12.81
C ASP A 232 -22.12 -7.12 -12.88
N TRP A 233 -21.45 -7.13 -11.72
CA TRP A 233 -19.99 -7.24 -11.61
C TRP A 233 -19.43 -8.54 -12.15
N THR A 234 -20.17 -9.64 -12.08
CA THR A 234 -19.79 -10.96 -12.63
C THR A 234 -20.25 -11.18 -14.07
N SER A 235 -20.91 -10.19 -14.68
CA SER A 235 -21.39 -10.28 -16.06
C SER A 235 -20.30 -9.93 -17.08
N ALA A 236 -20.62 -10.08 -18.35
CA ALA A 236 -19.75 -9.67 -19.46
C ALA A 236 -19.61 -8.15 -19.58
N THR A 237 -20.52 -7.40 -18.98
CA THR A 237 -20.59 -5.93 -19.01
C THR A 237 -20.69 -5.37 -17.58
N PRO A 238 -19.64 -5.52 -16.77
CA PRO A 238 -19.62 -4.99 -15.41
C PRO A 238 -19.64 -3.47 -15.42
N SER A 239 -20.27 -2.88 -14.41
CA SER A 239 -20.37 -1.43 -14.28
C SER A 239 -20.31 -0.99 -12.81
N LEU A 240 -20.16 0.31 -12.60
CA LEU A 240 -20.35 0.96 -11.31
C LEU A 240 -21.69 1.72 -11.35
N GLU A 241 -22.46 1.60 -10.30
CA GLU A 241 -23.67 2.41 -10.11
C GLU A 241 -23.39 3.53 -9.11
N LEU A 242 -23.53 4.77 -9.56
CA LEU A 242 -23.39 5.93 -8.69
C LEU A 242 -24.54 5.98 -7.68
N GLU A 243 -24.24 5.79 -6.41
CA GLU A 243 -25.25 5.86 -5.34
C GLU A 243 -25.43 7.27 -4.80
N LYS A 244 -24.31 8.01 -4.70
CA LYS A 244 -24.33 9.33 -4.07
C LYS A 244 -23.21 10.21 -4.57
N THR A 245 -23.50 11.50 -4.70
CA THR A 245 -22.50 12.56 -4.81
C THR A 245 -22.60 13.46 -3.58
N VAL A 246 -21.48 13.70 -2.92
CA VAL A 246 -21.35 14.64 -1.80
C VAL A 246 -20.51 15.80 -2.28
N GLN A 247 -21.02 17.02 -2.13
CA GLN A 247 -20.22 18.22 -2.37
C GLN A 247 -19.41 18.53 -1.13
N THR A 248 -18.12 18.75 -1.31
CA THR A 248 -17.22 19.16 -0.24
C THR A 248 -17.16 20.69 -0.13
N PRO A 249 -16.90 21.24 1.06
CA PRO A 249 -16.88 22.69 1.25
C PRO A 249 -15.69 23.37 0.55
N TYR A 250 -14.67 22.59 0.18
CA TYR A 250 -13.45 23.07 -0.48
C TYR A 250 -13.23 22.30 -1.78
N GLY A 251 -12.61 22.98 -2.76
CA GLY A 251 -12.19 22.39 -4.02
C GLY A 251 -10.71 22.02 -4.01
N GLY A 252 -10.27 21.42 -5.11
CA GLY A 252 -8.87 21.02 -5.27
C GLY A 252 -8.54 19.77 -4.46
N LEU A 253 -9.47 18.81 -4.38
CA LEU A 253 -9.24 17.52 -3.74
C LEU A 253 -8.23 16.72 -4.56
N HIS A 254 -7.10 16.33 -3.94
CA HIS A 254 -5.99 15.68 -4.64
C HIS A 254 -5.72 14.25 -4.21
N ASP A 255 -5.94 13.91 -2.94
CA ASP A 255 -5.63 12.57 -2.45
C ASP A 255 -6.70 12.05 -1.51
N MET A 256 -6.82 10.72 -1.46
CA MET A 256 -7.75 10.05 -0.57
C MET A 256 -7.23 8.69 -0.12
N SER A 257 -7.37 8.42 1.17
CA SER A 257 -7.02 7.14 1.77
C SER A 257 -8.04 6.68 2.80
N LEU A 258 -8.12 5.37 3.02
CA LEU A 258 -8.87 4.79 4.13
C LEU A 258 -8.03 4.88 5.42
N VAL A 259 -8.55 5.56 6.42
CA VAL A 259 -8.01 5.51 7.79
C VAL A 259 -8.50 4.23 8.50
N ASN A 260 -9.75 3.89 8.27
CA ASN A 260 -10.39 2.64 8.70
C ASN A 260 -11.67 2.41 7.88
N SER A 261 -12.42 1.34 8.17
CA SER A 261 -13.64 0.98 7.43
C SER A 261 -14.74 2.06 7.40
N ASN A 262 -14.68 3.07 8.28
CA ASN A 262 -15.71 4.11 8.41
C ASN A 262 -15.18 5.53 8.21
N THR A 263 -13.89 5.69 7.96
CA THR A 263 -13.25 7.02 7.89
C THR A 263 -12.34 7.12 6.69
N LEU A 264 -12.59 8.15 5.87
CA LEU A 264 -11.71 8.55 4.77
C LEU A 264 -10.91 9.78 5.20
N CYS A 265 -9.62 9.80 4.89
CA CYS A 265 -8.81 11.00 4.86
C CYS A 265 -8.84 11.55 3.43
N ILE A 266 -9.11 12.84 3.27
CA ILE A 266 -9.15 13.52 1.97
C ILE A 266 -8.27 14.76 2.08
N GLY A 267 -7.32 14.89 1.15
CA GLY A 267 -6.35 15.97 1.06
C GLY A 267 -6.56 16.89 -0.15
#